data_7e9b4beeb13904a7ad1ddf9eb00302f8
#
_entry.id   7e9b4beeb13904a7ad1ddf9eb00302f8
#
_cell.length_a   1.000
_cell.length_b   1.000
_cell.length_c   1.000
_cell.angle_alpha   90.00
_cell.angle_beta   90.00
_cell.angle_gamma   90.00
#
_symmetry.space_group_name_H-M   'P 1'
#
loop_
_entity.id
_entity.type
_entity.pdbx_description
1 polymer ?
#
loop_
_entity_poly.entity_id
_entity_poly.type
_entity_poly.pdbx_seq_one_letter_code
_entity_poly.pdbx_strand_id
1 'polypeptide(L)'
;DVIEVEGDVAMTATNARAQQTERMGTAPGFIAALDQSGGSTPKALKAYGVEPEVYGDDKDKMFDLVHEMRTRIITSPSFTGDHILAAILFEMTMDREIEGIPTGDYLWEKKGIVPILKIDKGLADEGCHVRLMKPIPGLDELVHRAVEEKHIFGTKERSVILDDDKAGIEKIVDQQFELAEQVRAAGLVPILEPEVDIHALHKEKAEERLHNLIRAHIDSLPLDAKIMLKLTIPSSEDLYADLIADPKVLRVVALSGGYSRDEANKKLARNKGLIASFSRALAEGLNVAQSQQEFDQTLRASIDSIYAASVS
;
A
#
# COMPACT_ATOMS: atom_id res chain seq x y z
N ASP A 1 27.01 23.78 19.22
CA ASP A 1 26.63 22.40 19.59
C ASP A 1 25.23 22.02 19.08
N VAL A 2 24.26 22.95 19.04
CA VAL A 2 22.90 22.67 18.50
C VAL A 2 22.91 22.58 16.97
N ILE A 3 23.70 23.40 16.30
CA ILE A 3 23.79 23.44 14.82
C ILE A 3 24.46 22.17 14.25
N GLU A 4 25.44 21.59 14.94
CA GLU A 4 26.07 20.33 14.53
C GLU A 4 25.10 19.13 14.67
N VAL A 5 24.27 19.12 15.70
CA VAL A 5 23.27 18.03 15.93
C VAL A 5 22.15 18.09 14.89
N GLU A 6 21.66 19.28 14.54
CA GLU A 6 20.64 19.43 13.48
C GLU A 6 21.19 19.07 12.09
N GLY A 7 22.44 19.39 11.80
CA GLY A 7 23.10 19.00 10.55
C GLY A 7 23.31 17.50 10.40
N ASP A 8 23.63 16.80 11.47
CA ASP A 8 23.85 15.35 11.50
C ASP A 8 22.53 14.57 11.35
N VAL A 9 21.48 15.05 12.02
CA VAL A 9 20.11 14.48 11.91
C VAL A 9 19.56 14.67 10.49
N ALA A 10 19.72 15.85 9.91
CA ALA A 10 19.26 16.13 8.54
C ALA A 10 20.02 15.29 7.50
N MET A 11 21.32 15.09 7.66
CA MET A 11 22.13 14.23 6.78
C MET A 11 21.73 12.76 6.90
N THR A 12 21.42 12.26 8.10
CA THR A 12 20.97 10.88 8.32
C THR A 12 19.59 10.63 7.74
N ALA A 13 18.65 11.56 7.87
CA ALA A 13 17.30 11.49 7.28
C ALA A 13 17.35 11.50 5.75
N THR A 14 18.17 12.37 5.16
CA THR A 14 18.37 12.43 3.70
C THR A 14 18.99 11.13 3.16
N ASN A 15 19.92 10.54 3.89
CA ASN A 15 20.53 9.25 3.53
C ASN A 15 19.51 8.10 3.63
N ALA A 16 18.70 8.04 4.68
CA ALA A 16 17.66 7.05 4.82
C ALA A 16 16.65 7.10 3.67
N ARG A 17 16.21 8.32 3.29
CA ARG A 17 15.28 8.50 2.17
C ARG A 17 15.88 8.08 0.82
N ALA A 18 17.15 8.37 0.57
CA ALA A 18 17.83 7.91 -0.64
C ALA A 18 17.89 6.37 -0.70
N GLN A 19 18.23 5.72 0.41
CA GLN A 19 18.25 4.25 0.52
C GLN A 19 16.84 3.65 0.34
N GLN A 20 15.82 4.26 0.91
CA GLN A 20 14.43 3.84 0.73
C GLN A 20 13.98 3.97 -0.72
N THR A 21 14.34 5.06 -1.39
CA THR A 21 14.03 5.28 -2.81
C THR A 21 14.69 4.23 -3.70
N GLU A 22 15.98 3.98 -3.50
CA GLU A 22 16.70 2.95 -4.24
C GLU A 22 16.08 1.56 -4.02
N ARG A 23 15.82 1.23 -2.77
CA ARG A 23 15.19 -0.04 -2.39
C ARG A 23 13.82 -0.23 -3.05
N MET A 24 12.97 0.80 -3.00
CA MET A 24 11.66 0.76 -3.64
C MET A 24 11.74 0.60 -5.15
N GLY A 25 12.71 1.24 -5.79
CA GLY A 25 12.87 1.21 -7.24
C GLY A 25 13.49 -0.08 -7.79
N THR A 26 14.36 -0.74 -7.05
CA THR A 26 15.25 -1.76 -7.62
C THR A 26 15.27 -3.10 -6.88
N ALA A 27 15.02 -3.11 -5.57
CA ALA A 27 15.18 -4.34 -4.80
C ALA A 27 14.10 -5.39 -5.14
N PRO A 28 14.45 -6.69 -5.09
CA PRO A 28 13.46 -7.76 -5.20
C PRO A 28 12.60 -7.82 -3.96
N GLY A 29 11.31 -8.11 -4.14
CA GLY A 29 10.37 -8.22 -3.02
C GLY A 29 8.97 -7.76 -3.37
N PHE A 30 8.14 -7.58 -2.34
CA PHE A 30 6.76 -7.12 -2.47
C PHE A 30 6.39 -6.15 -1.34
N ILE A 31 5.19 -5.55 -1.43
CA ILE A 31 4.68 -4.61 -0.42
C ILE A 31 3.59 -5.28 0.41
N ALA A 32 3.72 -5.26 1.72
CA ALA A 32 2.68 -5.71 2.64
C ALA A 32 1.62 -4.62 2.83
N ALA A 33 0.37 -4.90 2.51
CA ALA A 33 -0.73 -3.97 2.73
C ALA A 33 -1.39 -4.25 4.09
N LEU A 34 -1.04 -3.45 5.10
CA LEU A 34 -1.53 -3.53 6.48
C LEU A 34 -2.44 -2.35 6.85
N ASP A 35 -3.13 -1.80 5.85
CA ASP A 35 -3.86 -0.54 5.94
C ASP A 35 -5.39 -0.68 5.95
N GLN A 36 -5.91 -1.86 6.31
CA GLN A 36 -7.36 -2.04 6.49
C GLN A 36 -7.90 -1.00 7.46
N SER A 37 -8.97 -0.30 7.08
CA SER A 37 -9.57 0.79 7.83
C SER A 37 -11.07 0.85 7.63
N GLY A 38 -11.78 1.60 8.47
CA GLY A 38 -13.23 1.77 8.39
C GLY A 38 -13.98 0.44 8.34
N GLY A 39 -14.81 0.23 7.35
CA GLY A 39 -15.62 -0.99 7.19
C GLY A 39 -14.82 -2.26 6.87
N SER A 40 -13.55 -2.16 6.48
CA SER A 40 -12.69 -3.32 6.26
C SER A 40 -12.01 -3.83 7.54
N THR A 41 -11.95 -3.03 8.59
CA THR A 41 -11.36 -3.40 9.89
C THR A 41 -12.10 -4.55 10.56
N PRO A 42 -13.45 -4.52 10.75
CA PRO A 42 -14.19 -5.65 11.31
C PRO A 42 -14.04 -6.92 10.47
N LYS A 43 -14.00 -6.79 9.14
CA LYS A 43 -13.82 -7.94 8.23
C LYS A 43 -12.44 -8.58 8.40
N ALA A 44 -11.40 -7.77 8.55
CA ALA A 44 -10.03 -8.26 8.78
C ALA A 44 -9.92 -8.99 10.13
N LEU A 45 -10.47 -8.42 11.20
CA LEU A 45 -10.52 -9.05 12.52
C LEU A 45 -11.30 -10.38 12.50
N LYS A 46 -12.45 -10.42 11.84
CA LYS A 46 -13.24 -11.65 11.70
C LYS A 46 -12.47 -12.73 10.93
N ALA A 47 -11.81 -12.37 9.84
CA ALA A 47 -10.96 -13.31 9.09
C ALA A 47 -9.78 -13.83 9.93
N TYR A 48 -9.29 -13.02 10.86
CA TYR A 48 -8.25 -13.38 11.83
C TYR A 48 -8.78 -14.23 13.02
N GLY A 49 -10.10 -14.43 13.11
CA GLY A 49 -10.74 -15.21 14.18
C GLY A 49 -11.16 -14.40 15.40
N VAL A 50 -11.25 -13.07 15.27
CA VAL A 50 -11.75 -12.16 16.30
C VAL A 50 -13.19 -11.78 15.93
N GLU A 51 -14.17 -12.38 16.64
CA GLU A 51 -15.59 -12.12 16.38
C GLU A 51 -16.03 -10.74 16.91
N PRO A 52 -17.04 -10.11 16.30
CA PRO A 52 -17.51 -8.77 16.68
C PRO A 52 -17.93 -8.65 18.16
N GLU A 53 -18.39 -9.73 18.76
CA GLU A 53 -18.81 -9.78 20.18
C GLU A 53 -17.66 -9.48 21.15
N VAL A 54 -16.41 -9.68 20.71
CA VAL A 54 -15.22 -9.44 21.54
C VAL A 54 -15.04 -7.95 21.83
N TYR A 55 -15.36 -7.07 20.88
CA TYR A 55 -15.22 -5.62 21.03
C TYR A 55 -16.56 -4.87 21.06
N GLY A 56 -17.67 -5.47 20.59
CA GLY A 56 -18.99 -4.85 20.55
C GLY A 56 -18.98 -3.51 19.81
N ASP A 57 -19.52 -2.47 20.47
CA ASP A 57 -19.54 -1.09 19.95
C ASP A 57 -18.31 -0.26 20.37
N ASP A 58 -17.36 -0.87 21.10
CA ASP A 58 -16.15 -0.20 21.58
C ASP A 58 -15.10 -0.12 20.44
N LYS A 59 -15.03 1.04 19.82
CA LYS A 59 -14.10 1.31 18.72
C LYS A 59 -12.64 1.30 19.16
N ASP A 60 -12.35 1.77 20.36
CA ASP A 60 -10.98 1.82 20.87
C ASP A 60 -10.47 0.40 21.09
N LYS A 61 -11.29 -0.45 21.68
CA LYS A 61 -10.99 -1.89 21.82
C LYS A 61 -10.81 -2.58 20.46
N MET A 62 -11.65 -2.27 19.48
CA MET A 62 -11.50 -2.79 18.13
C MET A 62 -10.15 -2.38 17.53
N PHE A 63 -9.75 -1.13 17.68
CA PHE A 63 -8.48 -0.61 17.19
C PHE A 63 -7.27 -1.21 17.93
N ASP A 64 -7.40 -1.47 19.23
CA ASP A 64 -6.35 -2.18 19.98
C ASP A 64 -6.14 -3.60 19.45
N LEU A 65 -7.20 -4.34 19.19
CA LEU A 65 -7.14 -5.68 18.61
C LEU A 65 -6.52 -5.69 17.20
N VAL A 66 -6.84 -4.68 16.39
CA VAL A 66 -6.21 -4.51 15.06
C VAL A 66 -4.72 -4.24 15.20
N HIS A 67 -4.33 -3.39 16.13
CA HIS A 67 -2.92 -3.09 16.39
C HIS A 67 -2.17 -4.32 16.91
N GLU A 68 -2.76 -5.10 17.78
CA GLU A 68 -2.20 -6.38 18.24
C GLU A 68 -1.98 -7.36 17.07
N MET A 69 -2.97 -7.51 16.18
CA MET A 69 -2.84 -8.34 14.98
C MET A 69 -1.69 -7.85 14.08
N ARG A 70 -1.63 -6.55 13.80
CA ARG A 70 -0.57 -5.96 12.96
C ARG A 70 0.81 -6.07 13.62
N THR A 71 0.88 -5.85 14.92
CA THR A 71 2.11 -6.01 15.70
C THR A 71 2.60 -7.45 15.61
N ARG A 72 1.72 -8.43 15.76
CA ARG A 72 2.08 -9.85 15.64
C ARG A 72 2.62 -10.21 14.26
N ILE A 73 2.07 -9.62 13.20
CA ILE A 73 2.60 -9.77 11.83
C ILE A 73 3.98 -9.12 11.72
N ILE A 74 4.11 -7.86 12.10
CA ILE A 74 5.34 -7.06 11.92
C ILE A 74 6.50 -7.60 12.75
N THR A 75 6.24 -8.07 13.97
CA THR A 75 7.27 -8.61 14.87
C THR A 75 7.67 -10.06 14.55
N SER A 76 6.88 -10.77 13.75
CA SER A 76 7.22 -12.14 13.33
C SER A 76 8.62 -12.20 12.69
N PRO A 77 9.43 -13.20 13.03
CA PRO A 77 10.73 -13.42 12.39
C PRO A 77 10.62 -13.70 10.88
N SER A 78 9.42 -14.05 10.40
CA SER A 78 9.14 -14.23 8.96
C SER A 78 8.94 -12.92 8.21
N PHE A 79 8.61 -11.84 8.90
CA PHE A 79 8.35 -10.52 8.33
C PHE A 79 9.62 -9.68 8.34
N THR A 80 10.38 -9.73 7.25
CA THR A 80 11.69 -9.07 7.15
C THR A 80 11.89 -8.36 5.82
N GLY A 81 12.84 -7.43 5.78
CA GLY A 81 13.25 -6.73 4.58
C GLY A 81 13.87 -7.62 3.49
N ASP A 82 14.16 -8.88 3.75
CA ASP A 82 14.67 -9.80 2.74
C ASP A 82 13.63 -10.11 1.64
N HIS A 83 12.33 -10.05 2.00
CA HIS A 83 11.21 -10.33 1.10
C HIS A 83 10.24 -9.17 0.96
N ILE A 84 10.15 -8.30 1.96
CA ILE A 84 9.17 -7.23 2.05
C ILE A 84 9.88 -5.89 1.92
N LEU A 85 9.56 -5.14 0.86
CA LEU A 85 10.15 -3.83 0.58
C LEU A 85 9.57 -2.73 1.45
N ALA A 86 8.26 -2.76 1.62
CA ALA A 86 7.49 -1.74 2.33
C ALA A 86 6.26 -2.33 3.01
N ALA A 87 5.73 -1.60 3.97
CA ALA A 87 4.42 -1.87 4.58
C ALA A 87 3.55 -0.61 4.50
N ILE A 88 2.32 -0.77 4.02
CA ILE A 88 1.32 0.29 3.99
C ILE A 88 0.57 0.24 5.32
N LEU A 89 0.57 1.37 6.03
CA LEU A 89 -0.03 1.53 7.34
C LEU A 89 -1.32 2.37 7.25
N PHE A 90 -2.26 2.10 8.13
CA PHE A 90 -3.33 3.01 8.45
C PHE A 90 -2.84 4.08 9.45
N GLU A 91 -3.44 5.27 9.45
CA GLU A 91 -3.03 6.41 10.30
C GLU A 91 -2.92 6.04 11.78
N MET A 92 -3.91 5.31 12.31
CA MET A 92 -3.90 4.84 13.69
C MET A 92 -2.70 3.92 14.00
N THR A 93 -2.29 3.07 13.06
CA THR A 93 -1.10 2.21 13.22
C THR A 93 0.19 3.02 13.16
N MET A 94 0.25 4.03 12.29
CA MET A 94 1.37 4.98 12.23
C MET A 94 1.55 5.73 13.55
N ASP A 95 0.45 6.12 14.18
CA ASP A 95 0.48 6.89 15.43
C ASP A 95 0.83 6.06 16.67
N ARG A 96 0.78 4.75 16.58
CA ARG A 96 1.11 3.81 17.65
C ARG A 96 2.56 3.35 17.60
N GLU A 97 2.95 2.59 18.58
CA GLU A 97 4.29 2.05 18.76
C GLU A 97 4.28 0.52 18.71
N ILE A 98 5.42 -0.04 18.33
CA ILE A 98 5.75 -1.46 18.42
C ILE A 98 7.01 -1.58 19.29
N GLU A 99 6.91 -2.31 20.40
CA GLU A 99 8.03 -2.47 21.37
C GLU A 99 8.59 -1.12 21.86
N GLY A 100 7.73 -0.11 22.02
CA GLY A 100 8.12 1.22 22.49
C GLY A 100 8.80 2.10 21.43
N ILE A 101 8.75 1.71 20.15
CA ILE A 101 9.30 2.43 19.01
C ILE A 101 8.15 2.85 18.10
N PRO A 102 8.08 4.09 17.59
CA PRO A 102 7.10 4.47 16.58
C PRO A 102 7.06 3.47 15.42
N THR A 103 5.87 3.09 14.98
CA THR A 103 5.70 1.98 14.02
C THR A 103 6.51 2.17 12.73
N GLY A 104 6.58 3.40 12.20
CA GLY A 104 7.38 3.71 11.00
C GLY A 104 8.88 3.47 11.22
N ASP A 105 9.40 3.92 12.35
CA ASP A 105 10.81 3.75 12.72
C ASP A 105 11.13 2.28 13.00
N TYR A 106 10.23 1.56 13.69
CA TYR A 106 10.38 0.12 13.91
C TYR A 106 10.51 -0.66 12.59
N LEU A 107 9.65 -0.35 11.63
CA LEU A 107 9.71 -0.99 10.30
C LEU A 107 11.04 -0.73 9.60
N TRP A 108 11.50 0.49 9.57
CA TRP A 108 12.75 0.83 8.88
C TRP A 108 13.99 0.37 9.63
N GLU A 109 14.11 0.72 10.90
CA GLU A 109 15.33 0.48 11.69
C GLU A 109 15.50 -0.99 12.12
N LYS A 110 14.39 -1.68 12.47
CA LYS A 110 14.44 -3.07 12.96
C LYS A 110 14.22 -4.10 11.90
N LYS A 111 13.44 -3.76 10.85
CA LYS A 111 13.04 -4.72 9.81
C LYS A 111 13.61 -4.42 8.43
N GLY A 112 14.14 -3.22 8.17
CA GLY A 112 14.57 -2.79 6.85
C GLY A 112 13.42 -2.64 5.86
N ILE A 113 12.21 -2.31 6.35
CA ILE A 113 10.97 -2.21 5.59
C ILE A 113 10.54 -0.75 5.53
N VAL A 114 10.26 -0.26 4.32
CA VAL A 114 9.89 1.14 4.07
C VAL A 114 8.46 1.42 4.57
N PRO A 115 8.23 2.43 5.43
CA PRO A 115 6.89 2.75 5.90
C PRO A 115 6.14 3.66 4.91
N ILE A 116 4.90 3.30 4.60
CA ILE A 116 3.98 4.02 3.71
C ILE A 116 2.66 4.24 4.45
N LEU A 117 2.04 5.41 4.26
CA LEU A 117 0.80 5.80 4.92
C LEU A 117 -0.39 5.81 3.94
N LYS A 118 -1.46 5.10 4.26
CA LYS A 118 -2.76 5.28 3.61
C LYS A 118 -3.37 6.61 4.07
N ILE A 119 -3.65 7.51 3.13
CA ILE A 119 -4.17 8.85 3.43
C ILE A 119 -5.64 9.05 3.06
N ASP A 120 -6.22 8.22 2.18
CA ASP A 120 -7.63 8.38 1.82
C ASP A 120 -8.57 8.13 3.01
N LYS A 121 -9.70 8.79 3.02
CA LYS A 121 -10.75 8.70 4.06
C LYS A 121 -11.93 7.81 3.62
N GLY A 122 -11.69 6.90 2.68
CA GLY A 122 -12.69 6.01 2.12
C GLY A 122 -13.29 6.54 0.81
N LEU A 123 -14.27 5.81 0.32
CA LEU A 123 -14.89 6.04 -0.98
C LEU A 123 -16.17 6.87 -0.88
N ALA A 124 -16.34 7.79 -1.81
CA ALA A 124 -17.59 8.50 -2.05
C ALA A 124 -18.66 7.55 -2.63
N ASP A 125 -19.89 8.03 -2.78
CA ASP A 125 -20.95 7.28 -3.43
C ASP A 125 -20.63 7.03 -4.90
N GLU A 126 -21.23 5.97 -5.45
CA GLU A 126 -21.06 5.60 -6.85
C GLU A 126 -21.64 6.66 -7.78
N GLY A 127 -20.90 6.97 -8.84
CA GLY A 127 -21.35 7.77 -9.96
C GLY A 127 -20.51 7.48 -11.21
N CYS A 128 -21.14 7.32 -12.37
CA CYS A 128 -20.46 6.96 -13.62
C CYS A 128 -19.62 5.68 -13.51
N HIS A 129 -20.16 4.66 -12.87
CA HIS A 129 -19.49 3.38 -12.61
C HIS A 129 -18.14 3.47 -11.90
N VAL A 130 -17.94 4.53 -11.10
CA VAL A 130 -16.75 4.71 -10.28
C VAL A 130 -17.12 5.21 -8.88
N ARG A 131 -16.20 5.02 -7.94
CA ARG A 131 -16.23 5.62 -6.62
C ARG A 131 -14.95 6.41 -6.38
N LEU A 132 -15.09 7.72 -6.40
CA LEU A 132 -14.00 8.65 -6.09
C LEU A 132 -13.61 8.55 -4.60
N MET A 133 -12.45 9.07 -4.27
CA MET A 133 -12.08 9.28 -2.87
C MET A 133 -12.95 10.39 -2.25
N LYS A 134 -13.31 10.21 -0.99
CA LYS A 134 -13.87 11.30 -0.17
C LYS A 134 -12.84 12.41 0.01
N PRO A 135 -13.27 13.66 0.27
CA PRO A 135 -12.36 14.72 0.67
C PRO A 135 -11.48 14.30 1.84
N ILE A 136 -10.24 14.77 1.85
CA ILE A 136 -9.25 14.52 2.91
C ILE A 136 -9.05 15.81 3.70
N PRO A 137 -9.88 16.09 4.73
CA PRO A 137 -9.70 17.29 5.54
C PRO A 137 -8.39 17.20 6.33
N GLY A 138 -7.65 18.30 6.42
CA GLY A 138 -6.38 18.34 7.13
C GLY A 138 -5.24 17.60 6.42
N LEU A 139 -5.29 17.45 5.09
CA LEU A 139 -4.25 16.75 4.32
C LEU A 139 -2.87 17.35 4.57
N ASP A 140 -2.73 18.66 4.54
CA ASP A 140 -1.43 19.34 4.75
C ASP A 140 -0.83 19.02 6.12
N GLU A 141 -1.64 19.01 7.16
CA GLU A 141 -1.21 18.64 8.52
C GLU A 141 -0.83 17.15 8.58
N LEU A 142 -1.60 16.29 7.95
CA LEU A 142 -1.35 14.85 7.93
C LEU A 142 -0.03 14.52 7.22
N VAL A 143 0.22 15.10 6.05
CA VAL A 143 1.46 14.83 5.29
C VAL A 143 2.68 15.44 5.96
N HIS A 144 2.52 16.63 6.59
CA HIS A 144 3.59 17.23 7.38
C HIS A 144 3.97 16.34 8.58
N ARG A 145 2.99 15.89 9.35
CA ARG A 145 3.21 14.98 10.48
C ARG A 145 3.83 13.64 10.03
N ALA A 146 3.38 13.10 8.90
CA ALA A 146 3.92 11.87 8.34
C ALA A 146 5.41 11.99 8.01
N VAL A 147 5.83 13.13 7.44
CA VAL A 147 7.25 13.37 7.08
C VAL A 147 8.08 13.67 8.32
N GLU A 148 7.69 14.71 9.08
CA GLU A 148 8.55 15.31 10.12
C GLU A 148 8.55 14.54 11.44
N GLU A 149 7.42 13.91 11.80
CA GLU A 149 7.30 13.24 13.08
C GLU A 149 7.32 11.72 13.00
N LYS A 150 6.86 11.15 11.88
CA LYS A 150 6.67 9.71 11.71
C LYS A 150 7.61 9.07 10.69
N HIS A 151 8.42 9.85 10.02
CA HIS A 151 9.45 9.44 9.06
C HIS A 151 8.91 8.53 7.94
N ILE A 152 7.68 8.79 7.50
CA ILE A 152 7.01 8.07 6.42
C ILE A 152 7.65 8.42 5.08
N PHE A 153 7.82 7.42 4.22
CA PHE A 153 8.42 7.55 2.89
C PHE A 153 7.43 8.04 1.85
N GLY A 154 6.21 7.51 1.86
CA GLY A 154 5.22 7.77 0.83
C GLY A 154 3.80 7.53 1.32
N THR A 155 2.85 7.77 0.42
CA THR A 155 1.42 7.62 0.69
C THR A 155 0.79 6.56 -0.21
N LYS A 156 -0.42 6.13 0.14
CA LYS A 156 -1.29 5.33 -0.72
C LYS A 156 -2.72 5.85 -0.62
N GLU A 157 -3.36 6.01 -1.77
CA GLU A 157 -4.72 6.55 -1.90
C GLU A 157 -5.55 5.74 -2.89
N ARG A 158 -6.69 5.21 -2.43
CA ARG A 158 -7.54 4.28 -3.17
C ARG A 158 -8.82 4.93 -3.67
N SER A 159 -9.10 4.72 -4.94
CA SER A 159 -10.41 4.90 -5.60
C SER A 159 -10.78 3.62 -6.35
N VAL A 160 -12.03 3.49 -6.81
CA VAL A 160 -12.52 2.24 -7.43
C VAL A 160 -13.24 2.53 -8.73
N ILE A 161 -12.90 1.74 -9.74
CA ILE A 161 -13.57 1.65 -11.04
C ILE A 161 -14.40 0.38 -11.04
N LEU A 162 -15.73 0.51 -11.13
CA LEU A 162 -16.67 -0.59 -11.06
C LEU A 162 -16.95 -1.22 -12.43
N ASP A 163 -16.83 -0.43 -13.50
CA ASP A 163 -16.95 -0.90 -14.89
C ASP A 163 -16.35 0.12 -15.87
N ASP A 164 -16.29 -0.21 -17.16
CA ASP A 164 -15.81 0.69 -18.20
C ASP A 164 -16.78 1.86 -18.43
N ASP A 165 -16.42 3.02 -17.93
CA ASP A 165 -17.10 4.30 -18.16
C ASP A 165 -16.05 5.40 -18.41
N LYS A 166 -16.09 5.99 -19.59
CA LYS A 166 -15.08 6.98 -19.98
C LYS A 166 -15.03 8.16 -19.01
N ALA A 167 -16.17 8.77 -18.71
CA ALA A 167 -16.22 9.96 -17.86
C ALA A 167 -15.86 9.61 -16.40
N GLY A 168 -16.26 8.43 -15.93
CA GLY A 168 -15.92 7.96 -14.59
C GLY A 168 -14.42 7.72 -14.43
N ILE A 169 -13.80 7.01 -15.37
CA ILE A 169 -12.37 6.70 -15.31
C ILE A 169 -11.50 7.95 -15.47
N GLU A 170 -11.90 8.90 -16.33
CA GLU A 170 -11.25 10.22 -16.43
C GLU A 170 -11.24 10.93 -15.07
N LYS A 171 -12.37 11.00 -14.37
CA LYS A 171 -12.47 11.62 -13.04
C LYS A 171 -11.59 10.91 -12.00
N ILE A 172 -11.51 9.57 -12.05
CA ILE A 172 -10.63 8.79 -11.16
C ILE A 172 -9.17 9.20 -11.38
N VAL A 173 -8.71 9.19 -12.61
CA VAL A 173 -7.31 9.48 -12.94
C VAL A 173 -6.97 10.93 -12.60
N ASP A 174 -7.82 11.89 -12.94
CA ASP A 174 -7.63 13.31 -12.61
C ASP A 174 -7.51 13.52 -11.10
N GLN A 175 -8.42 12.95 -10.29
CA GLN A 175 -8.38 13.05 -8.83
C GLN A 175 -7.11 12.43 -8.25
N GLN A 176 -6.70 11.26 -8.74
CA GLN A 176 -5.50 10.56 -8.29
C GLN A 176 -4.25 11.40 -8.55
N PHE A 177 -4.10 11.95 -9.76
CA PHE A 177 -2.92 12.75 -10.10
C PHE A 177 -2.91 14.12 -9.43
N GLU A 178 -4.06 14.77 -9.23
CA GLU A 178 -4.17 16.01 -8.46
C GLU A 178 -3.71 15.81 -7.01
N LEU A 179 -4.14 14.74 -6.36
CA LEU A 179 -3.71 14.40 -5.00
C LEU A 179 -2.22 14.02 -4.96
N ALA A 180 -1.75 13.26 -5.95
CA ALA A 180 -0.35 12.89 -6.06
C ALA A 180 0.57 14.11 -6.14
N GLU A 181 0.17 15.18 -6.80
CA GLU A 181 0.95 16.42 -6.88
C GLU A 181 1.07 17.10 -5.51
N GLN A 182 -0.02 17.15 -4.73
CA GLN A 182 0.01 17.68 -3.36
C GLN A 182 0.92 16.84 -2.45
N VAL A 183 0.87 15.51 -2.56
CA VAL A 183 1.73 14.60 -1.81
C VAL A 183 3.20 14.77 -2.19
N ARG A 184 3.51 14.89 -3.48
CA ARG A 184 4.87 15.12 -3.96
C ARG A 184 5.42 16.47 -3.48
N ALA A 185 4.60 17.51 -3.50
CA ALA A 185 4.98 18.84 -3.01
C ALA A 185 5.36 18.81 -1.51
N ALA A 186 4.76 17.92 -0.73
CA ALA A 186 5.12 17.69 0.67
C ALA A 186 6.38 16.82 0.87
N GLY A 187 7.00 16.35 -0.21
CA GLY A 187 8.22 15.54 -0.18
C GLY A 187 7.99 14.03 -0.02
N LEU A 188 6.77 13.54 -0.18
CA LEU A 188 6.41 12.12 -0.13
C LEU A 188 6.31 11.52 -1.55
N VAL A 189 6.44 10.20 -1.65
CA VAL A 189 6.18 9.47 -2.90
C VAL A 189 4.75 8.91 -2.86
N PRO A 190 3.84 9.36 -3.75
CA PRO A 190 2.47 8.85 -3.77
C PRO A 190 2.40 7.48 -4.45
N ILE A 191 1.57 6.58 -3.92
CA ILE A 191 1.10 5.36 -4.58
C ILE A 191 -0.35 5.58 -4.99
N LEU A 192 -0.59 5.85 -6.27
CA LEU A 192 -1.91 6.00 -6.82
C LEU A 192 -2.57 4.63 -6.97
N GLU A 193 -3.73 4.43 -6.33
CA GLU A 193 -4.46 3.16 -6.36
C GLU A 193 -5.85 3.31 -7.01
N PRO A 194 -5.93 3.49 -8.33
CA PRO A 194 -7.18 3.42 -9.08
C PRO A 194 -7.54 1.95 -9.34
N GLU A 195 -8.15 1.30 -8.38
CA GLU A 195 -8.51 -0.12 -8.45
C GLU A 195 -9.62 -0.36 -9.47
N VAL A 196 -9.45 -1.33 -10.36
CA VAL A 196 -10.52 -1.88 -11.18
C VAL A 196 -11.11 -3.10 -10.47
N ASP A 197 -12.43 -3.10 -10.24
CA ASP A 197 -13.11 -4.24 -9.62
C ASP A 197 -12.90 -5.50 -10.46
N ILE A 198 -12.46 -6.59 -9.81
CA ILE A 198 -12.24 -7.87 -10.50
C ILE A 198 -13.54 -8.46 -11.07
N HIS A 199 -14.70 -8.02 -10.60
CA HIS A 199 -16.04 -8.42 -11.06
C HIS A 199 -16.64 -7.47 -12.09
N ALA A 200 -15.90 -6.43 -12.52
CA ALA A 200 -16.37 -5.53 -13.58
C ALA A 200 -16.72 -6.30 -14.84
N LEU A 201 -17.88 -5.99 -15.41
CA LEU A 201 -18.37 -6.68 -16.63
C LEU A 201 -17.41 -6.48 -17.81
N HIS A 202 -16.85 -5.29 -17.93
CA HIS A 202 -15.92 -4.91 -18.99
C HIS A 202 -14.52 -4.59 -18.43
N LYS A 203 -14.04 -5.44 -17.52
CA LYS A 203 -12.77 -5.25 -16.80
C LYS A 203 -11.60 -4.93 -17.74
N GLU A 204 -11.41 -5.71 -18.79
CA GLU A 204 -10.31 -5.54 -19.74
C GLU A 204 -10.34 -4.16 -20.43
N LYS A 205 -11.51 -3.70 -20.87
CA LYS A 205 -11.68 -2.36 -21.47
C LYS A 205 -11.43 -1.25 -20.47
N ALA A 206 -11.90 -1.43 -19.23
CA ALA A 206 -11.66 -0.45 -18.17
C ALA A 206 -10.14 -0.34 -17.88
N GLU A 207 -9.43 -1.45 -17.86
CA GLU A 207 -7.97 -1.48 -17.68
C GLU A 207 -7.21 -0.83 -18.83
N GLU A 208 -7.59 -1.06 -20.07
CA GLU A 208 -7.00 -0.40 -21.25
C GLU A 208 -7.22 1.11 -21.22
N ARG A 209 -8.43 1.56 -20.88
CA ARG A 209 -8.75 2.98 -20.75
C ARG A 209 -7.97 3.63 -19.61
N LEU A 210 -7.91 2.97 -18.47
CA LEU A 210 -7.14 3.41 -17.31
C LEU A 210 -5.65 3.53 -17.65
N HIS A 211 -5.08 2.53 -18.31
CA HIS A 211 -3.69 2.55 -18.76
C HIS A 211 -3.38 3.75 -19.65
N ASN A 212 -4.21 3.99 -20.68
CA ASN A 212 -4.02 5.12 -21.60
C ASN A 212 -4.09 6.48 -20.90
N LEU A 213 -5.00 6.65 -19.96
CA LEU A 213 -5.14 7.90 -19.19
C LEU A 213 -3.97 8.10 -18.21
N ILE A 214 -3.55 7.05 -17.52
CA ILE A 214 -2.35 7.10 -16.66
C ILE A 214 -1.12 7.45 -17.49
N ARG A 215 -0.94 6.84 -18.65
CA ARG A 215 0.18 7.13 -19.57
C ARG A 215 0.22 8.62 -19.94
N ALA A 216 -0.90 9.18 -20.35
CA ALA A 216 -1.00 10.59 -20.73
C ALA A 216 -0.64 11.54 -19.56
N HIS A 217 -1.07 11.22 -18.34
CA HIS A 217 -0.72 12.01 -17.16
C HIS A 217 0.77 11.90 -16.80
N ILE A 218 1.34 10.70 -16.86
CA ILE A 218 2.78 10.49 -16.62
C ILE A 218 3.63 11.25 -17.63
N ASP A 219 3.23 11.27 -18.89
CA ASP A 219 3.94 12.03 -19.95
C ASP A 219 4.02 13.53 -19.63
N SER A 220 3.00 14.07 -18.95
CA SER A 220 2.92 15.47 -18.53
C SER A 220 3.66 15.78 -17.23
N LEU A 221 4.09 14.78 -16.45
CA LEU A 221 4.83 14.99 -15.20
C LEU A 221 6.24 15.55 -15.46
N PRO A 222 6.79 16.35 -14.53
CA PRO A 222 8.19 16.74 -14.55
C PRO A 222 9.13 15.54 -14.65
N LEU A 223 10.31 15.71 -15.28
CA LEU A 223 11.27 14.61 -15.49
C LEU A 223 11.83 14.00 -14.21
N ASP A 224 11.89 14.79 -13.16
CA ASP A 224 12.36 14.39 -11.82
C ASP A 224 11.23 13.84 -10.93
N ALA A 225 9.99 13.84 -11.42
CA ALA A 225 8.86 13.30 -10.67
C ALA A 225 9.06 11.83 -10.33
N LYS A 226 8.66 11.45 -9.12
CA LYS A 226 8.59 10.04 -8.70
C LYS A 226 7.21 9.75 -8.15
N ILE A 227 6.55 8.79 -8.77
CA ILE A 227 5.28 8.22 -8.33
C ILE A 227 5.38 6.71 -8.27
N MET A 228 4.43 6.08 -7.63
CA MET A 228 4.19 4.63 -7.72
C MET A 228 2.73 4.40 -8.09
N LEU A 229 2.47 3.24 -8.66
CA LEU A 229 1.12 2.82 -9.05
C LEU A 229 0.79 1.52 -8.33
N LYS A 230 -0.44 1.42 -7.81
CA LYS A 230 -1.02 0.19 -7.31
C LYS A 230 -2.28 -0.12 -8.11
N LEU A 231 -2.23 -1.16 -8.90
CA LEU A 231 -3.25 -1.50 -9.89
C LEU A 231 -3.80 -2.90 -9.62
N THR A 232 -5.02 -3.15 -10.07
CA THR A 232 -5.55 -4.52 -10.09
C THR A 232 -4.69 -5.38 -11.01
N ILE A 233 -4.42 -6.63 -10.65
CA ILE A 233 -3.73 -7.56 -11.54
C ILE A 233 -4.47 -7.57 -12.90
N PRO A 234 -3.81 -7.24 -14.01
CA PRO A 234 -4.50 -6.99 -15.28
C PRO A 234 -5.04 -8.27 -15.92
N SER A 235 -6.09 -8.10 -16.71
CA SER A 235 -6.67 -9.18 -17.53
C SER A 235 -5.73 -9.62 -18.65
N SER A 236 -5.07 -8.64 -19.30
CA SER A 236 -4.06 -8.89 -20.34
C SER A 236 -2.67 -8.92 -19.72
N GLU A 237 -1.88 -9.93 -20.04
CA GLU A 237 -0.50 -10.07 -19.58
C GLU A 237 0.35 -8.90 -20.06
N ASP A 238 1.22 -8.38 -19.17
CA ASP A 238 2.15 -7.27 -19.43
C ASP A 238 1.51 -5.95 -19.88
N LEU A 239 0.21 -5.75 -19.61
CA LEU A 239 -0.51 -4.51 -19.95
C LEU A 239 0.21 -3.25 -19.46
N TYR A 240 0.87 -3.31 -18.31
CA TYR A 240 1.52 -2.17 -17.67
C TYR A 240 3.05 -2.14 -17.85
N ALA A 241 3.59 -2.90 -18.80
CA ALA A 241 5.04 -3.02 -19.01
C ALA A 241 5.72 -1.68 -19.33
N ASP A 242 5.07 -0.81 -20.10
CA ASP A 242 5.57 0.53 -20.42
C ASP A 242 5.57 1.47 -19.20
N LEU A 243 4.59 1.33 -18.31
CA LEU A 243 4.54 2.08 -17.04
C LEU A 243 5.66 1.61 -16.09
N ILE A 244 5.92 0.30 -16.04
CA ILE A 244 7.01 -0.28 -15.24
C ILE A 244 8.39 0.23 -15.73
N ALA A 245 8.53 0.43 -17.03
CA ALA A 245 9.77 0.90 -17.66
C ALA A 245 9.98 2.42 -17.57
N ASP A 246 8.96 3.19 -17.17
CA ASP A 246 9.06 4.65 -17.13
C ASP A 246 9.91 5.13 -15.94
N PRO A 247 10.93 5.98 -16.15
CA PRO A 247 11.81 6.47 -15.08
C PRO A 247 11.11 7.33 -14.02
N LYS A 248 9.91 7.87 -14.30
CA LYS A 248 9.08 8.61 -13.34
C LYS A 248 8.27 7.68 -12.43
N VAL A 249 8.12 6.42 -12.83
CA VAL A 249 7.40 5.39 -12.06
C VAL A 249 8.42 4.55 -11.28
N LEU A 250 8.49 4.77 -9.98
CA LEU A 250 9.46 4.09 -9.13
C LEU A 250 9.16 2.59 -9.03
N ARG A 251 7.88 2.22 -8.94
CA ARG A 251 7.41 0.84 -8.94
C ARG A 251 5.94 0.77 -9.35
N VAL A 252 5.56 -0.30 -10.03
CA VAL A 252 4.15 -0.69 -10.22
C VAL A 252 3.90 -1.93 -9.38
N VAL A 253 2.87 -1.87 -8.53
CA VAL A 253 2.49 -2.96 -7.65
C VAL A 253 1.04 -3.39 -7.92
N ALA A 254 0.70 -4.62 -7.62
CA ALA A 254 -0.62 -5.17 -7.88
C ALA A 254 -1.38 -5.51 -6.60
N LEU A 255 -2.66 -5.15 -6.54
CA LEU A 255 -3.59 -5.61 -5.53
C LEU A 255 -4.26 -6.93 -5.96
N SER A 256 -4.66 -7.76 -4.99
CA SER A 256 -5.33 -9.05 -5.26
C SER A 256 -6.83 -8.90 -5.58
N GLY A 257 -7.47 -7.82 -5.13
CA GLY A 257 -8.87 -7.46 -5.47
C GLY A 257 -9.95 -8.46 -5.04
N GLY A 258 -9.58 -9.50 -4.26
CA GLY A 258 -10.48 -10.56 -3.85
C GLY A 258 -10.15 -11.94 -4.45
N TYR A 259 -9.18 -12.05 -5.34
CA TYR A 259 -8.61 -13.35 -5.71
C TYR A 259 -8.00 -14.04 -4.47
N SER A 260 -8.07 -15.37 -4.42
CA SER A 260 -7.29 -16.13 -3.45
C SER A 260 -5.80 -15.89 -3.65
N ARG A 261 -4.99 -16.15 -2.61
CA ARG A 261 -3.53 -16.00 -2.74
C ARG A 261 -2.96 -16.79 -3.90
N ASP A 262 -3.36 -18.06 -4.06
CA ASP A 262 -2.87 -18.91 -5.15
C ASP A 262 -3.25 -18.39 -6.53
N GLU A 263 -4.48 -17.90 -6.70
CA GLU A 263 -4.93 -17.31 -7.95
C GLU A 263 -4.22 -16.00 -8.24
N ALA A 264 -4.11 -15.11 -7.23
CA ALA A 264 -3.41 -13.84 -7.36
C ALA A 264 -1.93 -14.06 -7.72
N ASN A 265 -1.25 -14.98 -7.05
CA ASN A 265 0.14 -15.32 -7.34
C ASN A 265 0.34 -15.84 -8.77
N LYS A 266 -0.53 -16.73 -9.24
CA LYS A 266 -0.48 -17.26 -10.62
C LYS A 266 -0.68 -16.17 -11.66
N LYS A 267 -1.61 -15.25 -11.43
CA LYS A 267 -1.85 -14.13 -12.34
C LYS A 267 -0.71 -13.13 -12.31
N LEU A 268 -0.19 -12.81 -11.13
CA LEU A 268 0.93 -11.88 -10.95
C LEU A 268 2.20 -12.36 -11.68
N ALA A 269 2.54 -13.62 -11.54
CA ALA A 269 3.73 -14.23 -12.13
C ALA A 269 3.79 -14.16 -13.67
N ARG A 270 2.65 -13.88 -14.33
CA ARG A 270 2.57 -13.68 -15.78
C ARG A 270 2.86 -12.25 -16.23
N ASN A 271 3.08 -11.34 -15.27
CA ASN A 271 3.31 -9.93 -15.55
C ASN A 271 4.72 -9.54 -15.08
N LYS A 272 5.66 -9.53 -16.01
CA LYS A 272 7.06 -9.28 -15.70
C LYS A 272 7.29 -7.90 -15.09
N GLY A 273 7.95 -7.86 -13.94
CA GLY A 273 8.28 -6.61 -13.23
C GLY A 273 7.14 -6.04 -12.38
N LEU A 274 5.95 -6.63 -12.44
CA LEU A 274 4.85 -6.32 -11.54
C LEU A 274 5.03 -7.09 -10.23
N ILE A 275 5.03 -6.40 -9.09
CA ILE A 275 5.18 -7.03 -7.77
C ILE A 275 3.87 -6.95 -6.98
N ALA A 276 3.71 -7.78 -5.96
CA ALA A 276 2.52 -7.78 -5.13
C ALA A 276 2.46 -6.60 -4.16
N SER A 277 1.24 -6.15 -3.87
CA SER A 277 0.87 -5.39 -2.67
C SER A 277 -0.45 -5.95 -2.15
N PHE A 278 -0.37 -7.12 -1.53
CA PHE A 278 -1.54 -7.88 -1.08
C PHE A 278 -1.86 -7.61 0.39
N SER A 279 -3.16 -7.54 0.69
CA SER A 279 -3.71 -7.43 2.04
C SER A 279 -4.33 -8.76 2.45
N ARG A 280 -5.52 -9.08 1.96
CA ARG A 280 -6.24 -10.32 2.28
C ARG A 280 -5.43 -11.58 1.92
N ALA A 281 -4.81 -11.59 0.76
CA ALA A 281 -4.00 -12.72 0.31
C ALA A 281 -2.74 -12.93 1.18
N LEU A 282 -2.14 -11.86 1.72
CA LEU A 282 -1.04 -11.97 2.67
C LEU A 282 -1.48 -12.55 4.02
N ALA A 283 -2.61 -12.09 4.54
CA ALA A 283 -3.13 -12.49 5.85
C ALA A 283 -3.91 -13.83 5.83
N GLU A 284 -4.14 -14.41 4.66
CA GLU A 284 -4.88 -15.65 4.49
C GLU A 284 -4.25 -16.79 5.30
N GLY A 285 -5.08 -17.40 6.15
CA GLY A 285 -4.67 -18.49 7.04
C GLY A 285 -4.14 -18.07 8.40
N LEU A 286 -3.90 -16.77 8.65
CA LEU A 286 -3.55 -16.28 9.98
C LEU A 286 -4.77 -16.31 10.91
N ASN A 287 -4.57 -16.73 12.16
CA ASN A 287 -5.63 -16.80 13.14
C ASN A 287 -5.11 -16.47 14.55
N VAL A 288 -5.94 -15.76 15.33
CA VAL A 288 -5.63 -15.34 16.69
C VAL A 288 -5.34 -16.55 17.64
N ALA A 289 -5.97 -17.68 17.38
CA ALA A 289 -5.82 -18.90 18.20
C ALA A 289 -4.53 -19.70 17.91
N GLN A 290 -3.81 -19.38 16.84
CA GLN A 290 -2.53 -20.06 16.53
C GLN A 290 -1.49 -19.80 17.62
N SER A 291 -0.69 -20.81 17.94
CA SER A 291 0.54 -20.59 18.67
C SER A 291 1.49 -19.68 17.88
N GLN A 292 2.48 -19.08 18.52
CA GLN A 292 3.44 -18.22 17.83
C GLN A 292 4.16 -18.97 16.71
N GLN A 293 4.54 -20.21 16.96
CA GLN A 293 5.20 -21.05 15.96
C GLN A 293 4.30 -21.32 14.73
N GLU A 294 3.04 -21.69 14.95
CA GLU A 294 2.08 -21.92 13.86
C GLU A 294 1.82 -20.64 13.06
N PHE A 295 1.67 -19.51 13.76
CA PHE A 295 1.49 -18.22 13.13
C PHE A 295 2.69 -17.85 12.25
N ASP A 296 3.91 -17.95 12.79
CA ASP A 296 5.14 -17.64 12.05
C ASP A 296 5.33 -18.54 10.83
N GLN A 297 5.01 -19.83 10.94
CA GLN A 297 5.06 -20.77 9.81
C GLN A 297 4.03 -20.45 8.75
N THR A 298 2.79 -20.13 9.15
CA THR A 298 1.72 -19.75 8.21
C THR A 298 2.08 -18.46 7.47
N LEU A 299 2.56 -17.45 8.21
CA LEU A 299 2.99 -16.18 7.63
C LEU A 299 4.19 -16.38 6.69
N ARG A 300 5.15 -17.19 7.07
CA ARG A 300 6.31 -17.53 6.24
C ARG A 300 5.89 -18.14 4.91
N ALA A 301 5.00 -19.12 4.93
CA ALA A 301 4.51 -19.75 3.70
C ALA A 301 3.81 -18.75 2.77
N SER A 302 3.02 -17.83 3.34
CA SER A 302 2.39 -16.74 2.58
C SER A 302 3.43 -15.82 1.95
N ILE A 303 4.40 -15.35 2.73
CA ILE A 303 5.46 -14.44 2.28
C ILE A 303 6.30 -15.10 1.18
N ASP A 304 6.75 -16.33 1.37
CA ASP A 304 7.58 -17.03 0.40
C ASP A 304 6.86 -17.21 -0.95
N SER A 305 5.57 -17.55 -0.93
CA SER A 305 4.78 -17.73 -2.15
C SER A 305 4.53 -16.41 -2.89
N ILE A 306 4.25 -15.33 -2.16
CA ILE A 306 4.02 -14.00 -2.75
C ILE A 306 5.34 -13.42 -3.28
N TYR A 307 6.44 -13.60 -2.56
CA TYR A 307 7.77 -13.22 -3.02
C TYR A 307 8.14 -13.92 -4.32
N ALA A 308 7.98 -15.25 -4.40
CA ALA A 308 8.27 -16.00 -5.61
C ALA A 308 7.48 -15.48 -6.83
N ALA A 309 6.20 -15.14 -6.65
CA ALA A 309 5.36 -14.56 -7.70
C ALA A 309 5.79 -13.13 -8.09
N SER A 310 6.40 -12.38 -7.17
CA SER A 310 6.82 -10.98 -7.39
C SER A 310 8.19 -10.86 -8.07
N VAL A 311 9.01 -11.91 -8.05
CA VAL A 311 10.36 -11.93 -8.63
C VAL A 311 10.50 -12.87 -9.84
N SER A 312 9.38 -13.40 -10.32
CA SER A 312 9.31 -14.32 -11.48
C SER A 312 9.60 -13.64 -12.81
#